data_197f9650fab43625d846a46291ce623c
#
_entry.id   197f9650fab43625d846a46291ce623c
#
_cell.length_a   1.000
_cell.length_b   1.000
_cell.length_c   1.000
_cell.angle_alpha   90.00
_cell.angle_beta   90.00
_cell.angle_gamma   90.00
#
_symmetry.space_group_name_H-M   'P 1'
#
loop_
_entity.id
_entity.type
_entity.pdbx_description
1 polymer ?
#
loop_
_entity_poly.entity_id
_entity_poly.type
_entity_poly.pdbx_seq_one_letter_code
_entity_poly.pdbx_strand_id
1 'polypeptide(L)'
;MPIRVAINGYGRIGRNVLRALYESGRTSEIQIVAINDLGNAETNAHLTRYDTVHGKFNGKVEVEGEFMVVNGDKIKVCAVRNPADLPWTDLGIDVVLECTGLFTTKERAGAHLKAGAKKVIISAPGGKDVDATIVYGVNHDTLKASQTVISNASCTTNCLAPLVKPLHDKIGVVAGLMTTIHAYTNDQVLTDVYHEDLRRARSATMSMIPTKTGAAAAVGLVLPELNGKLDGYAIRVPTINVSIVDLSFIAKRATSVEEVNAIMKEAAGSAPLKGILNYNTAPLVSVDFNHDPASSTFDATLTKVSEGTLVKVSSWYDNEWGFSNRMLDTTVAFMNAK
;
A
#
# COMPACT_ATOMS: atom_id res chain seq x y z
N MET A 1 -2.66 -13.19 -22.68
CA MET A 1 -3.44 -13.84 -21.60
C MET A 1 -3.26 -13.00 -20.36
N PRO A 2 -4.27 -12.83 -19.49
CA PRO A 2 -4.13 -12.10 -18.25
C PRO A 2 -3.12 -12.79 -17.31
N ILE A 3 -2.47 -12.00 -16.47
CA ILE A 3 -1.55 -12.48 -15.43
C ILE A 3 -2.38 -13.28 -14.40
N ARG A 4 -1.99 -14.52 -14.14
CA ARG A 4 -2.69 -15.40 -13.21
C ARG A 4 -2.18 -15.18 -11.78
N VAL A 5 -3.03 -14.64 -10.93
CA VAL A 5 -2.70 -14.18 -9.58
C VAL A 5 -3.37 -15.03 -8.51
N ALA A 6 -2.64 -15.37 -7.46
CA ALA A 6 -3.20 -15.85 -6.21
C ALA A 6 -2.98 -14.82 -5.10
N ILE A 7 -3.94 -14.71 -4.18
CA ILE A 7 -3.85 -13.87 -2.98
C ILE A 7 -3.70 -14.78 -1.77
N ASN A 8 -2.57 -14.65 -1.05
CA ASN A 8 -2.37 -15.32 0.23
C ASN A 8 -2.64 -14.33 1.38
N GLY A 9 -3.65 -14.60 2.19
CA GLY A 9 -4.19 -13.67 3.19
C GLY A 9 -5.31 -12.81 2.60
N TYR A 10 -6.54 -13.18 2.87
CA TYR A 10 -7.73 -12.48 2.37
C TYR A 10 -8.33 -11.55 3.43
N GLY A 11 -7.43 -10.85 4.15
CA GLY A 11 -7.73 -9.77 5.09
C GLY A 11 -8.09 -8.47 4.40
N ARG A 12 -7.89 -7.32 5.06
CA ARG A 12 -8.22 -6.00 4.51
C ARG A 12 -7.61 -5.79 3.12
N ILE A 13 -6.28 -5.95 3.01
CA ILE A 13 -5.57 -5.68 1.74
C ILE A 13 -5.94 -6.70 0.67
N GLY A 14 -5.90 -8.00 0.96
CA GLY A 14 -6.24 -9.02 -0.04
C GLY A 14 -7.64 -8.85 -0.62
N ARG A 15 -8.66 -8.54 0.21
CA ARG A 15 -10.02 -8.25 -0.27
C ARG A 15 -10.09 -6.97 -1.10
N ASN A 16 -9.42 -5.92 -0.66
CA ASN A 16 -9.43 -4.66 -1.40
C ASN A 16 -8.68 -4.74 -2.72
N VAL A 17 -7.64 -5.57 -2.84
CA VAL A 17 -7.00 -5.88 -4.13
C VAL A 17 -7.98 -6.53 -5.10
N LEU A 18 -8.73 -7.54 -4.63
CA LEU A 18 -9.77 -8.16 -5.46
C LEU A 18 -10.83 -7.15 -5.88
N ARG A 19 -11.37 -6.39 -4.94
CA ARG A 19 -12.38 -5.37 -5.24
C ARG A 19 -11.86 -4.31 -6.20
N ALA A 20 -10.65 -3.80 -5.99
CA ALA A 20 -10.01 -2.82 -6.86
C ALA A 20 -9.82 -3.33 -8.28
N LEU A 21 -9.48 -4.62 -8.46
CA LEU A 21 -9.38 -5.23 -9.78
C LEU A 21 -10.70 -5.16 -10.56
N TYR A 22 -11.81 -5.57 -9.93
CA TYR A 22 -13.11 -5.56 -10.60
C TYR A 22 -13.66 -4.15 -10.78
N GLU A 23 -13.53 -3.30 -9.79
CA GLU A 23 -14.03 -1.91 -9.82
C GLU A 23 -13.26 -1.04 -10.83
N SER A 24 -11.97 -1.30 -11.05
CA SER A 24 -11.17 -0.62 -12.08
C SER A 24 -11.32 -1.22 -13.48
N GLY A 25 -12.04 -2.33 -13.65
CA GLY A 25 -12.25 -3.00 -14.94
C GLY A 25 -11.01 -3.65 -15.55
N ARG A 26 -9.99 -3.99 -14.72
CA ARG A 26 -8.67 -4.50 -15.19
C ARG A 26 -8.60 -6.02 -15.30
N THR A 27 -9.73 -6.70 -15.38
CA THR A 27 -9.80 -8.17 -15.46
C THR A 27 -9.21 -8.74 -16.77
N SER A 28 -9.03 -7.91 -17.79
CA SER A 28 -8.30 -8.30 -19.00
C SER A 28 -6.77 -8.36 -18.82
N GLU A 29 -6.22 -7.64 -17.82
CA GLU A 29 -4.79 -7.63 -17.50
C GLU A 29 -4.43 -8.66 -16.45
N ILE A 30 -5.28 -8.81 -15.43
CA ILE A 30 -5.05 -9.65 -14.24
C ILE A 30 -6.27 -10.54 -14.02
N GLN A 31 -6.03 -11.80 -13.73
CA GLN A 31 -7.04 -12.77 -13.31
C GLN A 31 -6.68 -13.29 -11.91
N ILE A 32 -7.54 -13.06 -10.92
CA ILE A 32 -7.41 -13.72 -9.63
C ILE A 32 -7.96 -15.14 -9.75
N VAL A 33 -7.09 -16.13 -9.60
CA VAL A 33 -7.38 -17.56 -9.79
C VAL A 33 -7.70 -18.24 -8.45
N ALA A 34 -7.01 -17.81 -7.40
CA ALA A 34 -7.17 -18.39 -6.08
C ALA A 34 -6.98 -17.36 -4.96
N ILE A 35 -7.62 -17.61 -3.85
CA ILE A 35 -7.34 -16.97 -2.56
C ILE A 35 -7.03 -18.06 -1.53
N ASN A 36 -6.10 -17.77 -0.64
CA ASN A 36 -5.83 -18.61 0.52
C ASN A 36 -6.06 -17.80 1.80
N ASP A 37 -6.98 -18.26 2.62
CA ASP A 37 -7.27 -17.72 3.94
C ASP A 37 -7.81 -18.85 4.82
N LEU A 38 -7.65 -18.75 6.14
CA LEU A 38 -8.10 -19.79 7.06
C LEU A 38 -9.62 -19.80 7.28
N GLY A 39 -10.32 -18.79 6.74
CA GLY A 39 -11.77 -18.74 6.65
C GLY A 39 -12.31 -19.59 5.49
N ASN A 40 -13.58 -19.99 5.58
CA ASN A 40 -14.26 -20.71 4.50
C ASN A 40 -14.75 -19.78 3.37
N ALA A 41 -15.20 -20.35 2.26
CA ALA A 41 -15.67 -19.61 1.10
C ALA A 41 -16.86 -18.68 1.41
N GLU A 42 -17.79 -19.11 2.26
CA GLU A 42 -18.96 -18.30 2.64
C GLU A 42 -18.55 -17.04 3.41
N THR A 43 -17.66 -17.16 4.39
CA THR A 43 -17.14 -16.01 5.13
C THR A 43 -16.40 -15.04 4.21
N ASN A 44 -15.55 -15.57 3.33
CA ASN A 44 -14.81 -14.76 2.37
C ASN A 44 -15.75 -14.04 1.39
N ALA A 45 -16.76 -14.72 0.87
CA ALA A 45 -17.78 -14.13 0.01
C ALA A 45 -18.61 -13.05 0.74
N HIS A 46 -19.01 -13.31 1.99
CA HIS A 46 -19.73 -12.33 2.79
C HIS A 46 -18.92 -11.04 2.98
N LEU A 47 -17.65 -11.17 3.40
CA LEU A 47 -16.76 -10.04 3.61
C LEU A 47 -16.33 -9.34 2.29
N THR A 48 -16.44 -10.02 1.16
CA THR A 48 -16.25 -9.38 -0.15
C THR A 48 -17.46 -8.54 -0.53
N ARG A 49 -18.69 -9.02 -0.24
CA ARG A 49 -19.94 -8.30 -0.52
C ARG A 49 -20.12 -7.05 0.33
N TYR A 50 -19.73 -7.12 1.60
CA TYR A 50 -20.02 -6.09 2.61
C TYR A 50 -18.76 -5.65 3.31
N ASP A 51 -18.49 -4.36 3.26
CA ASP A 51 -17.34 -3.75 3.91
C ASP A 51 -17.77 -2.47 4.64
N THR A 52 -17.38 -2.34 5.89
CA THR A 52 -17.75 -1.17 6.71
C THR A 52 -17.14 0.12 6.19
N VAL A 53 -15.95 0.04 5.59
CA VAL A 53 -15.18 1.20 5.10
C VAL A 53 -15.56 1.54 3.67
N HIS A 54 -15.55 0.51 2.79
CA HIS A 54 -15.72 0.69 1.35
C HIS A 54 -17.14 0.39 0.85
N GLY A 55 -18.06 0.07 1.75
CA GLY A 55 -19.46 -0.18 1.42
C GLY A 55 -19.70 -1.52 0.72
N LYS A 56 -20.86 -1.64 0.10
CA LYS A 56 -21.22 -2.85 -0.66
C LYS A 56 -20.41 -2.93 -1.95
N PHE A 57 -19.93 -4.14 -2.26
CA PHE A 57 -19.28 -4.40 -3.55
C PHE A 57 -20.28 -4.25 -4.70
N ASN A 58 -19.88 -3.51 -5.71
CA ASN A 58 -20.71 -3.32 -6.92
C ASN A 58 -20.50 -4.47 -7.91
N GLY A 59 -20.97 -5.65 -7.53
CA GLY A 59 -20.87 -6.85 -8.36
C GLY A 59 -21.55 -8.04 -7.69
N LYS A 60 -21.62 -9.15 -8.42
CA LYS A 60 -22.21 -10.40 -7.91
C LYS A 60 -21.12 -11.26 -7.30
N VAL A 61 -21.35 -11.72 -6.08
CA VAL A 61 -20.46 -12.68 -5.39
C VAL A 61 -21.29 -13.86 -4.91
N GLU A 62 -20.96 -15.05 -5.38
CA GLU A 62 -21.63 -16.32 -5.06
C GLU A 62 -20.63 -17.32 -4.52
N VAL A 63 -21.11 -18.43 -3.98
CA VAL A 63 -20.28 -19.55 -3.54
C VAL A 63 -20.76 -20.83 -4.21
N GLU A 64 -19.83 -21.55 -4.82
CA GLU A 64 -20.06 -22.84 -5.47
C GLU A 64 -19.05 -23.85 -4.90
N GLY A 65 -19.43 -24.58 -3.85
CA GLY A 65 -18.54 -25.50 -3.16
C GLY A 65 -17.34 -24.77 -2.57
N GLU A 66 -16.14 -25.09 -3.02
CA GLU A 66 -14.89 -24.48 -2.60
C GLU A 66 -14.47 -23.26 -3.45
N PHE A 67 -15.36 -22.76 -4.27
CA PHE A 67 -15.10 -21.59 -5.11
C PHE A 67 -15.94 -20.40 -4.67
N MET A 68 -15.32 -19.25 -4.63
CA MET A 68 -16.00 -17.95 -4.66
C MET A 68 -16.14 -17.52 -6.13
N VAL A 69 -17.34 -17.17 -6.55
CA VAL A 69 -17.63 -16.75 -7.93
C VAL A 69 -17.91 -15.26 -7.92
N VAL A 70 -17.04 -14.47 -8.56
CA VAL A 70 -17.15 -13.02 -8.61
C VAL A 70 -17.42 -12.59 -10.05
N ASN A 71 -18.59 -12.02 -10.31
CA ASN A 71 -19.05 -11.62 -11.65
C ASN A 71 -18.92 -12.75 -12.71
N GLY A 72 -19.02 -14.01 -12.28
CA GLY A 72 -18.86 -15.19 -13.13
C GLY A 72 -17.48 -15.83 -13.11
N ASP A 73 -16.46 -15.15 -12.62
CA ASP A 73 -15.11 -15.71 -12.49
C ASP A 73 -15.02 -16.63 -11.27
N LYS A 74 -14.62 -17.88 -11.48
CA LYS A 74 -14.42 -18.88 -10.42
C LYS A 74 -13.05 -18.71 -9.78
N ILE A 75 -13.02 -18.41 -8.48
CA ILE A 75 -11.83 -18.22 -7.66
C ILE A 75 -11.76 -19.36 -6.64
N LYS A 76 -10.73 -20.19 -6.72
CA LYS A 76 -10.49 -21.28 -5.76
C LYS A 76 -10.23 -20.69 -4.36
N VAL A 77 -10.95 -21.20 -3.36
CA VAL A 77 -10.70 -20.84 -1.96
C VAL A 77 -9.90 -21.96 -1.31
N CYS A 78 -8.69 -21.65 -0.89
CA CYS A 78 -7.81 -22.54 -0.13
C CYS A 78 -7.82 -22.16 1.35
N ALA A 79 -7.53 -23.12 2.24
CA ALA A 79 -7.43 -22.92 3.67
C ALA A 79 -6.17 -23.62 4.24
N VAL A 80 -5.00 -23.28 3.65
CA VAL A 80 -3.73 -23.95 3.93
C VAL A 80 -2.81 -23.01 4.70
N ARG A 81 -2.25 -23.50 5.82
CA ARG A 81 -1.37 -22.70 6.70
C ARG A 81 0.04 -22.52 6.15
N ASN A 82 0.61 -23.60 5.59
CA ASN A 82 1.97 -23.57 5.07
C ASN A 82 1.94 -23.21 3.57
N PRO A 83 2.49 -22.09 3.16
CA PRO A 83 2.47 -21.66 1.75
C PRO A 83 3.11 -22.66 0.77
N ALA A 84 4.04 -23.51 1.24
CA ALA A 84 4.70 -24.50 0.39
C ALA A 84 3.76 -25.62 -0.08
N ASP A 85 2.64 -25.83 0.63
CA ASP A 85 1.66 -26.89 0.34
C ASP A 85 0.48 -26.38 -0.52
N LEU A 86 0.54 -25.14 -0.98
CA LEU A 86 -0.51 -24.54 -1.81
C LEU A 86 -0.40 -25.02 -3.28
N PRO A 87 -1.53 -25.20 -3.97
CA PRO A 87 -1.57 -25.83 -5.30
C PRO A 87 -1.22 -24.83 -6.44
N TRP A 88 -0.18 -24.03 -6.29
CA TRP A 88 0.15 -22.97 -7.25
C TRP A 88 0.59 -23.51 -8.60
N THR A 89 1.30 -24.64 -8.63
CA THR A 89 1.67 -25.36 -9.86
C THR A 89 0.43 -25.76 -10.65
N ASP A 90 -0.51 -26.46 -10.00
CA ASP A 90 -1.72 -27.00 -10.63
C ASP A 90 -2.64 -25.88 -11.16
N LEU A 91 -2.66 -24.75 -10.43
CA LEU A 91 -3.44 -23.57 -10.79
C LEU A 91 -2.71 -22.64 -11.77
N GLY A 92 -1.45 -22.93 -12.12
CA GLY A 92 -0.67 -22.14 -13.08
C GLY A 92 -0.49 -20.68 -12.64
N ILE A 93 -0.13 -20.45 -11.37
CA ILE A 93 -0.01 -19.11 -10.79
C ILE A 93 1.26 -18.42 -11.28
N ASP A 94 1.11 -17.23 -11.86
CA ASP A 94 2.24 -16.39 -12.24
C ASP A 94 2.77 -15.57 -11.05
N VAL A 95 1.88 -14.95 -10.28
CA VAL A 95 2.25 -14.09 -9.15
C VAL A 95 1.39 -14.41 -7.93
N VAL A 96 2.04 -14.51 -6.77
CA VAL A 96 1.35 -14.51 -5.48
C VAL A 96 1.45 -13.12 -4.85
N LEU A 97 0.31 -12.57 -4.44
CA LEU A 97 0.24 -11.41 -3.58
C LEU A 97 0.20 -11.88 -2.13
N GLU A 98 1.31 -11.70 -1.42
CA GLU A 98 1.44 -12.10 -0.02
C GLU A 98 0.87 -10.99 0.87
N CYS A 99 -0.36 -11.19 1.33
CA CYS A 99 -1.16 -10.21 2.07
C CYS A 99 -1.43 -10.62 3.54
N THR A 100 -0.76 -11.63 4.06
CA THR A 100 -0.94 -12.07 5.46
C THR A 100 -0.23 -11.17 6.47
N GLY A 101 0.82 -10.47 6.06
CA GLY A 101 1.74 -9.78 6.97
C GLY A 101 2.69 -10.70 7.74
N LEU A 102 2.62 -12.02 7.51
CA LEU A 102 3.43 -13.03 8.22
C LEU A 102 4.71 -13.41 7.48
N PHE A 103 4.69 -13.48 6.15
CA PHE A 103 5.79 -13.93 5.30
C PHE A 103 6.45 -12.74 4.60
N THR A 104 7.14 -11.89 5.38
CA THR A 104 7.67 -10.60 4.92
C THR A 104 9.14 -10.63 4.50
N THR A 105 9.83 -11.77 4.61
CA THR A 105 11.21 -11.95 4.12
C THR A 105 11.22 -12.77 2.83
N LYS A 106 12.26 -12.61 2.01
CA LYS A 106 12.42 -13.44 0.80
C LYS A 106 12.48 -14.93 1.11
N GLU A 107 13.16 -15.30 2.19
CA GLU A 107 13.24 -16.68 2.65
C GLU A 107 11.84 -17.25 2.92
N ARG A 108 11.01 -16.54 3.69
CA ARG A 108 9.68 -17.01 4.08
C ARG A 108 8.68 -16.95 2.94
N ALA A 109 8.63 -15.83 2.19
CA ALA A 109 7.75 -15.67 1.03
C ALA A 109 8.14 -16.59 -0.13
N GLY A 110 9.42 -17.01 -0.21
CA GLY A 110 9.91 -18.00 -1.16
C GLY A 110 9.25 -19.38 -1.06
N ALA A 111 8.51 -19.68 0.01
CA ALA A 111 7.67 -20.86 0.09
C ALA A 111 6.63 -20.92 -1.05
N HIS A 112 6.12 -19.78 -1.50
CA HIS A 112 5.22 -19.72 -2.65
C HIS A 112 5.90 -20.10 -3.97
N LEU A 113 7.20 -19.79 -4.12
CA LEU A 113 7.98 -20.22 -5.29
C LEU A 113 8.15 -21.75 -5.29
N LYS A 114 8.36 -22.35 -4.12
CA LYS A 114 8.43 -23.82 -3.96
C LYS A 114 7.10 -24.50 -4.31
N ALA A 115 5.98 -23.82 -4.05
CA ALA A 115 4.64 -24.26 -4.41
C ALA A 115 4.31 -24.10 -5.90
N GLY A 116 5.20 -23.44 -6.68
CA GLY A 116 5.09 -23.31 -8.14
C GLY A 116 4.69 -21.94 -8.66
N ALA A 117 4.56 -20.92 -7.82
CA ALA A 117 4.41 -19.54 -8.28
C ALA A 117 5.71 -19.05 -8.95
N LYS A 118 5.62 -18.22 -9.99
CA LYS A 118 6.81 -17.68 -10.66
C LYS A 118 7.40 -16.49 -9.90
N LYS A 119 6.56 -15.65 -9.30
CA LYS A 119 6.93 -14.42 -8.59
C LYS A 119 6.06 -14.20 -7.37
N VAL A 120 6.56 -13.39 -6.41
CA VAL A 120 5.84 -13.01 -5.18
C VAL A 120 5.97 -11.52 -4.94
N ILE A 121 4.86 -10.87 -4.59
CA ILE A 121 4.83 -9.47 -4.13
C ILE A 121 4.33 -9.44 -2.69
N ILE A 122 5.16 -8.96 -1.77
CA ILE A 122 4.81 -8.80 -0.36
C ILE A 122 4.09 -7.46 -0.19
N SER A 123 2.87 -7.48 0.37
CA SER A 123 2.04 -6.30 0.64
C SER A 123 2.39 -5.59 1.96
N ALA A 124 3.65 -5.61 2.34
CA ALA A 124 4.18 -5.03 3.57
C ALA A 124 5.65 -4.66 3.36
N PRO A 125 6.26 -3.87 4.26
CA PRO A 125 7.70 -3.68 4.24
C PRO A 125 8.43 -5.03 4.25
N GLY A 126 9.29 -5.23 3.26
CA GLY A 126 10.05 -6.47 3.10
C GLY A 126 11.28 -6.53 4.01
N GLY A 127 11.74 -7.74 4.30
CA GLY A 127 13.04 -7.98 4.92
C GLY A 127 14.18 -7.45 4.04
N LYS A 128 15.39 -7.39 4.62
CA LYS A 128 16.60 -6.92 3.90
C LYS A 128 17.00 -7.85 2.74
N ASP A 129 16.45 -9.04 2.69
CA ASP A 129 16.73 -10.10 1.72
C ASP A 129 15.83 -10.11 0.49
N VAL A 130 14.78 -9.24 0.43
CA VAL A 130 13.95 -9.14 -0.77
C VAL A 130 14.74 -8.57 -1.96
N ASP A 131 14.38 -8.96 -3.17
CA ASP A 131 15.10 -8.55 -4.38
C ASP A 131 14.99 -7.04 -4.65
N ALA A 132 13.86 -6.44 -4.28
CA ALA A 132 13.64 -5.01 -4.37
C ALA A 132 12.47 -4.56 -3.46
N THR A 133 12.52 -3.30 -3.04
CA THR A 133 11.38 -2.57 -2.47
C THR A 133 10.91 -1.56 -3.50
N ILE A 134 9.65 -1.66 -3.88
CA ILE A 134 9.06 -0.89 -4.99
C ILE A 134 7.96 0.03 -4.47
N VAL A 135 8.01 1.28 -4.93
CA VAL A 135 6.91 2.24 -4.90
C VAL A 135 6.58 2.59 -6.35
N TYR A 136 5.43 2.16 -6.81
CA TYR A 136 5.01 2.42 -8.19
C TYR A 136 4.88 3.92 -8.46
N GLY A 137 5.36 4.35 -9.63
CA GLY A 137 5.49 5.77 -9.98
C GLY A 137 6.82 6.41 -9.53
N VAL A 138 7.56 5.77 -8.61
CA VAL A 138 8.84 6.31 -8.09
C VAL A 138 10.05 5.52 -8.61
N ASN A 139 10.06 4.20 -8.42
CA ASN A 139 11.19 3.33 -8.80
C ASN A 139 10.77 2.00 -9.47
N HIS A 140 9.54 1.88 -9.95
CA HIS A 140 9.05 0.64 -10.59
C HIS A 140 9.80 0.30 -11.89
N ASP A 141 10.45 1.28 -12.53
CA ASP A 141 11.32 1.12 -13.68
C ASP A 141 12.65 0.40 -13.39
N THR A 142 12.99 0.24 -12.10
CA THR A 142 14.16 -0.52 -11.66
C THR A 142 13.92 -2.03 -11.55
N LEU A 143 12.68 -2.48 -11.78
CA LEU A 143 12.32 -3.89 -11.76
C LEU A 143 13.06 -4.67 -12.86
N LYS A 144 13.50 -5.91 -12.53
CA LYS A 144 14.22 -6.81 -13.44
C LYS A 144 13.52 -8.15 -13.56
N ALA A 145 13.60 -8.77 -14.73
CA ALA A 145 13.03 -10.10 -14.98
C ALA A 145 13.55 -11.17 -14.02
N SER A 146 14.82 -11.05 -13.59
CA SER A 146 15.48 -11.99 -12.69
C SER A 146 15.01 -11.94 -11.24
N GLN A 147 14.30 -10.89 -10.83
CA GLN A 147 13.77 -10.76 -9.49
C GLN A 147 12.55 -11.67 -9.30
N THR A 148 12.44 -12.28 -8.15
CA THR A 148 11.38 -13.27 -7.85
C THR A 148 10.53 -12.91 -6.64
N VAL A 149 11.08 -12.21 -5.64
CA VAL A 149 10.36 -11.77 -4.43
C VAL A 149 10.65 -10.30 -4.18
N ILE A 150 9.62 -9.48 -4.31
CA ILE A 150 9.71 -8.03 -4.07
C ILE A 150 8.72 -7.59 -2.99
N SER A 151 8.98 -6.42 -2.41
CA SER A 151 8.06 -5.75 -1.48
C SER A 151 7.43 -4.53 -2.16
N ASN A 152 6.12 -4.34 -1.96
CA ASN A 152 5.41 -3.11 -2.35
C ASN A 152 5.50 -2.01 -1.28
N ALA A 153 6.48 -2.09 -0.36
CA ALA A 153 6.67 -1.19 0.78
C ALA A 153 5.43 -1.13 1.70
N SER A 154 5.24 -0.02 2.42
CA SER A 154 4.05 0.25 3.23
C SER A 154 3.13 1.26 2.53
N CYS A 155 1.86 1.35 2.97
CA CYS A 155 0.94 2.39 2.52
C CYS A 155 1.48 3.80 2.79
N THR A 156 2.11 4.03 3.94
CA THR A 156 2.75 5.30 4.30
C THR A 156 3.94 5.62 3.39
N THR A 157 4.80 4.63 3.07
CA THR A 157 5.91 4.85 2.13
C THR A 157 5.39 5.14 0.71
N ASN A 158 4.31 4.49 0.29
CA ASN A 158 3.64 4.78 -0.99
C ASN A 158 3.05 6.19 -1.05
N CYS A 159 2.64 6.76 0.08
CA CYS A 159 2.23 8.17 0.16
C CYS A 159 3.44 9.11 0.18
N LEU A 160 4.45 8.82 1.01
CA LEU A 160 5.57 9.72 1.27
C LEU A 160 6.55 9.83 0.10
N ALA A 161 6.85 8.74 -0.60
CA ALA A 161 7.84 8.77 -1.68
C ALA A 161 7.40 9.61 -2.89
N PRO A 162 6.15 9.52 -3.42
CA PRO A 162 5.65 10.43 -4.45
C PRO A 162 5.55 11.89 -4.00
N LEU A 163 5.32 12.13 -2.69
CA LEU A 163 5.30 13.47 -2.11
C LEU A 163 6.69 14.10 -2.11
N VAL A 164 7.71 13.35 -1.64
CA VAL A 164 9.04 13.90 -1.40
C VAL A 164 9.90 13.97 -2.66
N LYS A 165 9.71 13.04 -3.61
CA LYS A 165 10.53 12.97 -4.84
C LYS A 165 10.55 14.28 -5.65
N PRO A 166 9.42 14.86 -6.08
CA PRO A 166 9.42 16.09 -6.86
C PRO A 166 9.99 17.28 -6.08
N LEU A 167 9.78 17.33 -4.77
CA LEU A 167 10.36 18.36 -3.90
C LEU A 167 11.87 18.21 -3.80
N HIS A 168 12.36 16.97 -3.64
CA HIS A 168 13.80 16.70 -3.62
C HIS A 168 14.46 17.06 -4.95
N ASP A 169 13.87 16.70 -6.06
CA ASP A 169 14.40 16.95 -7.41
C ASP A 169 14.49 18.46 -7.71
N LYS A 170 13.56 19.28 -7.22
CA LYS A 170 13.46 20.73 -7.57
C LYS A 170 14.11 21.66 -6.55
N ILE A 171 13.96 21.41 -5.26
CA ILE A 171 14.43 22.30 -4.18
C ILE A 171 15.41 21.62 -3.22
N GLY A 172 15.59 20.30 -3.35
CA GLY A 172 16.45 19.49 -2.48
C GLY A 172 15.88 19.30 -1.07
N VAL A 173 16.04 18.11 -0.53
CA VAL A 173 15.71 17.79 0.88
C VAL A 173 17.03 17.50 1.59
N VAL A 174 17.37 18.29 2.58
CA VAL A 174 18.59 18.14 3.39
C VAL A 174 18.35 17.12 4.50
N ALA A 175 17.28 17.34 5.27
CA ALA A 175 16.80 16.47 6.32
C ALA A 175 15.32 16.77 6.59
N GLY A 176 14.57 15.79 7.11
CA GLY A 176 13.16 15.98 7.42
C GLY A 176 12.65 15.01 8.46
N LEU A 177 11.59 15.44 9.16
CA LEU A 177 10.85 14.62 10.11
C LEU A 177 9.41 14.47 9.66
N MET A 178 8.92 13.25 9.68
CA MET A 178 7.57 12.89 9.26
C MET A 178 6.78 12.34 10.45
N THR A 179 5.56 12.83 10.58
CA THR A 179 4.55 12.17 11.41
C THR A 179 3.42 11.69 10.51
N THR A 180 3.08 10.40 10.56
CA THR A 180 1.82 9.97 9.97
C THR A 180 0.75 9.89 11.04
N ILE A 181 -0.32 10.69 10.88
CA ILE A 181 -1.56 10.56 11.63
C ILE A 181 -2.37 9.47 10.91
N HIS A 182 -2.37 8.28 11.49
CA HIS A 182 -2.75 7.07 10.78
C HIS A 182 -4.02 6.46 11.37
N ALA A 183 -4.95 6.08 10.51
CA ALA A 183 -6.09 5.24 10.90
C ALA A 183 -5.61 3.99 11.64
N TYR A 184 -6.39 3.50 12.61
CA TYR A 184 -6.06 2.22 13.26
C TYR A 184 -6.18 1.06 12.26
N THR A 185 -5.43 0.00 12.51
CA THR A 185 -5.46 -1.23 11.71
C THR A 185 -5.62 -2.44 12.64
N ASN A 186 -5.73 -3.64 12.09
CA ASN A 186 -5.83 -4.87 12.90
C ASN A 186 -4.60 -5.16 13.79
N ASP A 187 -3.54 -4.37 13.66
CA ASP A 187 -2.40 -4.37 14.58
C ASP A 187 -2.72 -3.69 15.93
N GLN A 188 -3.76 -2.87 15.98
CA GLN A 188 -4.29 -2.25 17.20
C GLN A 188 -5.41 -3.09 17.79
N VAL A 189 -5.59 -2.96 19.11
CA VAL A 189 -6.61 -3.70 19.87
C VAL A 189 -7.83 -2.83 20.17
N LEU A 190 -9.01 -3.46 20.30
CA LEU A 190 -10.26 -2.74 20.61
C LEU A 190 -10.32 -2.30 22.08
N THR A 191 -9.86 -3.17 22.98
CA THR A 191 -9.79 -2.91 24.44
C THR A 191 -8.39 -3.24 24.94
N ASP A 192 -8.04 -2.77 26.12
CA ASP A 192 -6.72 -3.01 26.73
C ASP A 192 -6.46 -4.52 26.87
N VAL A 193 -5.39 -5.01 26.26
CA VAL A 193 -5.00 -6.42 26.26
C VAL A 193 -3.47 -6.55 26.15
N TYR A 194 -2.94 -7.70 26.49
CA TYR A 194 -1.51 -7.97 26.35
C TYR A 194 -1.00 -7.69 24.93
N HIS A 195 0.07 -6.90 24.86
CA HIS A 195 0.84 -6.63 23.66
C HIS A 195 2.28 -6.29 24.05
N GLU A 196 3.28 -6.67 23.24
CA GLU A 196 4.69 -6.39 23.53
C GLU A 196 4.99 -4.87 23.57
N ASP A 197 4.36 -4.09 22.69
CA ASP A 197 4.39 -2.63 22.74
C ASP A 197 3.28 -2.15 23.69
N LEU A 198 3.67 -1.57 24.82
CA LEU A 198 2.74 -1.11 25.88
C LEU A 198 1.76 -0.04 25.40
N ARG A 199 2.10 0.75 24.38
CA ARG A 199 1.18 1.74 23.79
C ARG A 199 0.15 1.04 22.91
N ARG A 200 0.54 0.02 22.12
CA ARG A 200 -0.36 -0.79 21.30
C ARG A 200 -1.26 -1.71 22.12
N ALA A 201 -0.91 -1.95 23.39
CA ALA A 201 -1.74 -2.68 24.34
C ALA A 201 -3.03 -1.95 24.72
N ARG A 202 -3.17 -0.68 24.33
CA ARG A 202 -4.29 0.19 24.73
C ARG A 202 -5.33 0.30 23.61
N SER A 203 -6.58 0.57 24.03
CA SER A 203 -7.74 0.71 23.13
C SER A 203 -7.50 1.74 22.02
N ALA A 204 -7.56 1.30 20.77
CA ALA A 204 -7.40 2.13 19.59
C ALA A 204 -8.63 2.99 19.30
N THR A 205 -9.80 2.60 19.80
CA THR A 205 -11.06 3.29 19.51
C THR A 205 -11.26 4.55 20.35
N MET A 206 -10.47 4.73 21.41
CA MET A 206 -10.58 5.86 22.33
C MET A 206 -9.25 6.58 22.58
N SER A 207 -8.16 6.18 21.93
CA SER A 207 -6.84 6.71 22.23
C SER A 207 -6.09 7.11 20.96
N MET A 208 -5.31 8.20 21.04
CA MET A 208 -4.24 8.47 20.10
C MET A 208 -2.99 7.71 20.57
N ILE A 209 -2.46 6.83 19.71
CA ILE A 209 -1.39 5.89 20.08
C ILE A 209 -0.12 6.22 19.28
N PRO A 210 0.89 6.90 19.89
CA PRO A 210 2.19 7.05 19.25
C PRO A 210 2.88 5.69 19.12
N THR A 211 3.42 5.41 17.94
CA THR A 211 4.08 4.13 17.67
C THR A 211 5.20 4.29 16.65
N LYS A 212 6.12 3.35 16.62
CA LYS A 212 7.20 3.33 15.65
C LYS A 212 6.66 3.08 14.23
N THR A 213 7.34 3.67 13.24
CA THR A 213 7.14 3.35 11.82
C THR A 213 8.49 3.36 11.11
N GLY A 214 8.73 2.40 10.25
CA GLY A 214 9.89 2.39 9.35
C GLY A 214 9.64 3.12 8.02
N ALA A 215 8.47 3.74 7.84
CA ALA A 215 8.06 4.26 6.54
C ALA A 215 8.94 5.40 6.02
N ALA A 216 9.41 6.29 6.90
CA ALA A 216 10.30 7.39 6.53
C ALA A 216 11.69 6.86 6.12
N ALA A 217 12.26 5.97 6.92
CA ALA A 217 13.55 5.33 6.61
C ALA A 217 13.46 4.48 5.32
N ALA A 218 12.32 3.84 5.07
CA ALA A 218 12.10 3.03 3.87
C ALA A 218 12.09 3.87 2.56
N VAL A 219 11.89 5.19 2.63
CA VAL A 219 12.06 6.06 1.45
C VAL A 219 13.48 5.96 0.91
N GLY A 220 14.50 5.80 1.74
CA GLY A 220 15.88 5.59 1.31
C GLY A 220 16.12 4.29 0.53
N LEU A 221 15.21 3.31 0.59
CA LEU A 221 15.27 2.08 -0.23
C LEU A 221 14.79 2.32 -1.66
N VAL A 222 13.90 3.29 -1.87
CA VAL A 222 13.31 3.60 -3.18
C VAL A 222 13.88 4.87 -3.81
N LEU A 223 14.44 5.76 -2.98
CA LEU A 223 15.16 6.99 -3.35
C LEU A 223 16.48 7.01 -2.59
N PRO A 224 17.55 6.35 -3.09
CA PRO A 224 18.82 6.17 -2.37
C PRO A 224 19.47 7.49 -1.93
N GLU A 225 19.26 8.57 -2.66
CA GLU A 225 19.74 9.92 -2.36
C GLU A 225 19.14 10.52 -1.08
N LEU A 226 18.02 9.97 -0.61
CA LEU A 226 17.35 10.33 0.64
C LEU A 226 17.66 9.38 1.81
N ASN A 227 18.54 8.40 1.60
CA ASN A 227 18.90 7.48 2.66
C ASN A 227 19.49 8.20 3.89
N GLY A 228 18.89 7.96 5.06
CA GLY A 228 19.28 8.58 6.34
C GLY A 228 18.86 10.06 6.51
N LYS A 229 18.15 10.65 5.51
CA LYS A 229 17.71 12.06 5.59
C LYS A 229 16.31 12.22 6.17
N LEU A 230 15.50 11.19 6.18
CA LEU A 230 14.15 11.20 6.70
C LEU A 230 13.98 10.22 7.86
N ASP A 231 13.33 10.67 8.92
CA ASP A 231 12.92 9.85 10.06
C ASP A 231 11.51 10.28 10.51
N GLY A 232 10.94 9.55 11.46
CA GLY A 232 9.62 9.89 11.96
C GLY A 232 8.94 8.77 12.75
N TYR A 233 7.68 9.02 13.07
CA TYR A 233 6.85 8.08 13.83
C TYR A 233 5.38 8.17 13.37
N ALA A 234 4.56 7.24 13.84
CA ALA A 234 3.13 7.23 13.59
C ALA A 234 2.35 7.61 14.85
N ILE A 235 1.23 8.29 14.68
CA ILE A 235 0.18 8.43 15.69
C ILE A 235 -1.05 7.72 15.16
N ARG A 236 -1.43 6.59 15.75
CA ARG A 236 -2.71 5.93 15.44
C ARG A 236 -3.84 6.71 16.10
N VAL A 237 -4.89 6.97 15.35
CA VAL A 237 -6.04 7.76 15.79
C VAL A 237 -7.33 6.95 15.68
N PRO A 238 -8.39 7.30 16.45
CA PRO A 238 -9.69 6.62 16.40
C PRO A 238 -10.44 6.92 15.08
N THR A 239 -9.84 6.60 13.95
CA THR A 239 -10.39 6.76 12.60
C THR A 239 -10.20 5.43 11.88
N ILE A 240 -11.26 4.96 11.22
CA ILE A 240 -11.28 3.60 10.66
C ILE A 240 -10.44 3.47 9.37
N ASN A 241 -10.39 4.54 8.57
CA ASN A 241 -9.64 4.58 7.32
C ASN A 241 -9.24 6.02 6.96
N VAL A 242 -8.35 6.17 6.03
CA VAL A 242 -7.67 7.39 5.58
C VAL A 242 -6.72 7.96 6.63
N SER A 243 -5.52 8.17 6.18
CA SER A 243 -4.39 8.67 6.97
C SER A 243 -3.80 9.91 6.31
N ILE A 244 -3.01 10.67 7.06
CA ILE A 244 -2.30 11.82 6.52
C ILE A 244 -0.82 11.76 6.91
N VAL A 245 0.06 11.99 5.95
CA VAL A 245 1.48 12.28 6.19
C VAL A 245 1.64 13.77 6.43
N ASP A 246 2.31 14.11 7.52
CA ASP A 246 2.76 15.46 7.86
C ASP A 246 4.28 15.47 7.85
N LEU A 247 4.88 16.10 6.81
CA LEU A 247 6.33 16.17 6.60
C LEU A 247 6.82 17.60 6.80
N SER A 248 7.77 17.77 7.72
CA SER A 248 8.57 19.00 7.82
C SER A 248 10.00 18.70 7.40
N PHE A 249 10.57 19.52 6.51
CA PHE A 249 11.93 19.31 6.00
C PHE A 249 12.66 20.63 5.75
N ILE A 250 14.00 20.55 5.74
CA ILE A 250 14.87 21.66 5.34
C ILE A 250 15.16 21.52 3.86
N ALA A 251 14.75 22.53 3.07
CA ALA A 251 15.09 22.65 1.66
C ALA A 251 16.56 23.08 1.50
N LYS A 252 17.22 22.60 0.43
CA LYS A 252 18.62 22.95 0.12
C LYS A 252 18.78 24.40 -0.31
N ARG A 253 17.72 25.02 -0.84
CA ARG A 253 17.66 26.42 -1.23
C ARG A 253 16.38 27.08 -0.75
N ALA A 254 16.36 28.39 -0.75
CA ALA A 254 15.14 29.16 -0.45
C ALA A 254 14.02 28.82 -1.44
N THR A 255 12.80 28.77 -0.93
CA THR A 255 11.56 28.47 -1.67
C THR A 255 10.39 29.26 -1.06
N SER A 256 9.22 29.18 -1.67
CA SER A 256 7.96 29.75 -1.18
C SER A 256 6.82 28.75 -1.23
N VAL A 257 5.70 29.07 -0.59
CA VAL A 257 4.47 28.28 -0.63
C VAL A 257 4.00 28.08 -2.07
N GLU A 258 4.05 29.14 -2.87
CA GLU A 258 3.61 29.15 -4.27
C GLU A 258 4.48 28.22 -5.11
N GLU A 259 5.81 28.26 -4.91
CA GLU A 259 6.74 27.39 -5.64
C GLU A 259 6.54 25.91 -5.25
N VAL A 260 6.44 25.60 -3.95
CA VAL A 260 6.17 24.23 -3.48
C VAL A 260 4.87 23.69 -4.08
N ASN A 261 3.80 24.50 -4.05
CA ASN A 261 2.51 24.09 -4.60
C ASN A 261 2.56 23.92 -6.13
N ALA A 262 3.31 24.77 -6.84
CA ALA A 262 3.50 24.66 -8.30
C ALA A 262 4.26 23.37 -8.67
N ILE A 263 5.33 23.03 -7.94
CA ILE A 263 6.10 21.78 -8.13
C ILE A 263 5.17 20.57 -7.99
N MET A 264 4.37 20.55 -6.93
CA MET A 264 3.48 19.41 -6.64
C MET A 264 2.34 19.31 -7.67
N LYS A 265 1.80 20.44 -8.13
CA LYS A 265 0.77 20.50 -9.17
C LYS A 265 1.29 19.97 -10.51
N GLU A 266 2.50 20.37 -10.89
CA GLU A 266 3.20 19.89 -12.11
C GLU A 266 3.42 18.38 -12.02
N ALA A 267 3.94 17.88 -10.88
CA ALA A 267 4.21 16.48 -10.67
C ALA A 267 2.94 15.62 -10.72
N ALA A 268 1.84 16.07 -10.10
CA ALA A 268 0.55 15.37 -10.13
C ALA A 268 -0.05 15.28 -11.55
N GLY A 269 0.24 16.24 -12.41
CA GLY A 269 -0.26 16.30 -13.80
C GLY A 269 0.58 15.52 -14.82
N SER A 270 1.77 15.05 -14.44
CA SER A 270 2.75 14.48 -15.37
C SER A 270 3.18 13.06 -15.00
N ALA A 271 3.61 12.29 -16.03
CA ALA A 271 4.22 10.99 -15.79
C ALA A 271 5.56 11.15 -15.05
N PRO A 272 5.95 10.19 -14.19
CA PRO A 272 5.25 8.93 -13.91
C PRO A 272 4.20 9.02 -12.78
N LEU A 273 3.97 10.20 -12.19
CA LEU A 273 3.15 10.38 -10.99
C LEU A 273 1.66 10.65 -11.27
N LYS A 274 1.27 10.89 -12.51
CA LYS A 274 -0.13 11.10 -12.89
C LYS A 274 -0.99 9.89 -12.49
N GLY A 275 -2.03 10.14 -11.69
CA GLY A 275 -2.90 9.09 -11.12
C GLY A 275 -2.32 8.37 -9.89
N ILE A 276 -1.07 8.66 -9.52
CA ILE A 276 -0.40 8.16 -8.31
C ILE A 276 -0.36 9.26 -7.25
N LEU A 277 -0.03 10.46 -7.66
CA LEU A 277 -0.06 11.69 -6.87
C LEU A 277 -1.21 12.57 -7.34
N ASN A 278 -2.12 12.91 -6.45
CA ASN A 278 -3.19 13.90 -6.67
C ASN A 278 -2.83 15.25 -6.02
N TYR A 279 -3.55 16.30 -6.42
CA TYR A 279 -3.37 17.67 -5.95
C TYR A 279 -4.71 18.25 -5.48
N ASN A 280 -4.84 18.54 -4.19
CA ASN A 280 -6.05 19.08 -3.57
C ASN A 280 -5.90 20.57 -3.23
N THR A 281 -6.97 21.35 -3.50
CA THR A 281 -7.10 22.77 -3.13
C THR A 281 -8.37 23.06 -2.34
N ALA A 282 -9.22 22.04 -2.12
CA ALA A 282 -10.44 22.19 -1.38
C ALA A 282 -10.21 21.92 0.13
N PRO A 283 -10.99 22.54 1.02
CA PRO A 283 -10.89 22.31 2.47
C PRO A 283 -11.57 20.99 2.87
N LEU A 284 -10.89 19.87 2.56
CA LEU A 284 -11.39 18.51 2.77
C LEU A 284 -10.88 17.90 4.08
N VAL A 285 -11.53 16.83 4.51
CA VAL A 285 -11.17 16.04 5.69
C VAL A 285 -11.00 14.56 5.32
N SER A 286 -10.54 13.74 6.24
CA SER A 286 -10.13 12.36 5.96
C SER A 286 -11.19 11.53 5.20
N VAL A 287 -12.47 11.64 5.56
CA VAL A 287 -13.53 10.84 4.94
C VAL A 287 -13.73 11.14 3.45
N ASP A 288 -13.36 12.32 2.99
CA ASP A 288 -13.48 12.73 1.58
C ASP A 288 -12.47 12.02 0.67
N PHE A 289 -11.42 11.45 1.25
CA PHE A 289 -10.41 10.66 0.54
C PHE A 289 -10.63 9.15 0.67
N ASN A 290 -11.74 8.74 1.29
CA ASN A 290 -12.08 7.32 1.38
C ASN A 290 -12.35 6.77 -0.02
N HIS A 291 -11.74 5.62 -0.33
CA HIS A 291 -11.83 4.98 -1.65
C HIS A 291 -11.11 5.75 -2.78
N ASP A 292 -10.19 6.66 -2.46
CA ASP A 292 -9.31 7.30 -3.45
C ASP A 292 -8.23 6.30 -3.90
N PRO A 293 -8.12 6.00 -5.21
CA PRO A 293 -7.12 5.07 -5.73
C PRO A 293 -5.70 5.65 -5.78
N ALA A 294 -5.51 6.95 -5.55
CA ALA A 294 -4.18 7.55 -5.52
C ALA A 294 -3.37 7.07 -4.31
N SER A 295 -2.07 6.99 -4.47
CA SER A 295 -1.15 6.70 -3.38
C SER A 295 -0.99 7.86 -2.41
N SER A 296 -1.14 9.09 -2.92
CA SER A 296 -0.80 10.33 -2.22
C SER A 296 -1.62 11.46 -2.81
N THR A 297 -2.36 12.20 -1.99
CA THR A 297 -3.11 13.39 -2.40
C THR A 297 -2.57 14.59 -1.64
N PHE A 298 -1.66 15.32 -2.30
CA PHE A 298 -1.04 16.52 -1.74
C PHE A 298 -2.08 17.59 -1.42
N ASP A 299 -2.05 18.12 -0.20
CA ASP A 299 -2.96 19.18 0.23
C ASP A 299 -2.27 20.56 0.17
N ALA A 300 -2.54 21.29 -0.90
CA ALA A 300 -1.94 22.61 -1.13
C ALA A 300 -2.40 23.67 -0.11
N THR A 301 -3.51 23.44 0.59
CA THR A 301 -4.03 24.37 1.59
C THR A 301 -3.24 24.33 2.90
N LEU A 302 -2.48 23.25 3.13
CA LEU A 302 -1.69 23.02 4.35
C LEU A 302 -0.20 23.34 4.20
N THR A 303 0.26 23.74 3.01
CA THR A 303 1.67 24.09 2.77
C THR A 303 2.10 25.29 3.60
N LYS A 304 3.25 25.17 4.27
CA LYS A 304 3.89 26.26 5.02
C LYS A 304 5.37 26.33 4.67
N VAL A 305 5.90 27.54 4.59
CA VAL A 305 7.33 27.80 4.46
C VAL A 305 7.71 28.86 5.51
N SER A 306 8.74 28.59 6.30
CA SER A 306 9.30 29.49 7.29
C SER A 306 10.78 29.70 7.00
N GLU A 307 11.27 30.93 7.20
CA GLU A 307 12.66 31.32 6.94
C GLU A 307 13.18 30.88 5.55
N GLY A 308 12.28 30.79 4.59
CA GLY A 308 12.57 30.39 3.20
C GLY A 308 13.03 28.95 2.98
N THR A 309 13.42 28.23 4.03
CA THR A 309 13.98 26.87 3.89
C THR A 309 13.30 25.80 4.73
N LEU A 310 12.61 26.16 5.82
CA LEU A 310 11.82 25.19 6.58
C LEU A 310 10.45 25.03 5.91
N VAL A 311 10.24 23.90 5.27
CA VAL A 311 9.02 23.58 4.51
C VAL A 311 8.20 22.55 5.28
N LYS A 312 6.89 22.77 5.38
CA LYS A 312 5.91 21.82 5.89
C LYS A 312 4.87 21.53 4.82
N VAL A 313 4.65 20.24 4.55
CA VAL A 313 3.68 19.74 3.58
C VAL A 313 2.88 18.58 4.14
N SER A 314 1.66 18.42 3.67
CA SER A 314 0.80 17.31 4.08
C SER A 314 0.21 16.60 2.86
N SER A 315 0.02 15.28 2.99
CA SER A 315 -0.60 14.48 1.94
C SER A 315 -1.51 13.40 2.54
N TRP A 316 -2.73 13.33 2.00
CA TRP A 316 -3.73 12.35 2.36
C TRP A 316 -3.54 11.05 1.59
N TYR A 317 -3.93 9.93 2.18
CA TYR A 317 -3.96 8.64 1.49
C TYR A 317 -4.98 7.69 2.10
N ASP A 318 -5.75 7.02 1.24
CA ASP A 318 -6.50 5.85 1.68
C ASP A 318 -5.50 4.71 1.88
N ASN A 319 -5.21 4.40 3.14
CA ASN A 319 -4.19 3.42 3.51
C ASN A 319 -4.54 1.98 3.13
N GLU A 320 -5.78 1.72 2.74
CA GLU A 320 -6.25 0.42 2.22
C GLU A 320 -6.41 0.46 0.70
N TRP A 321 -7.23 1.39 0.18
CA TRP A 321 -7.63 1.41 -1.24
C TRP A 321 -6.53 1.85 -2.17
N GLY A 322 -5.86 2.96 -1.88
CA GLY A 322 -4.73 3.44 -2.68
C GLY A 322 -3.62 2.40 -2.75
N PHE A 323 -3.27 1.79 -1.61
CA PHE A 323 -2.26 0.73 -1.55
C PHE A 323 -2.68 -0.52 -2.34
N SER A 324 -3.96 -0.92 -2.29
CA SER A 324 -4.48 -2.09 -3.03
C SER A 324 -4.42 -1.87 -4.54
N ASN A 325 -4.70 -0.66 -5.02
CA ASN A 325 -4.51 -0.30 -6.43
C ASN A 325 -3.03 -0.39 -6.85
N ARG A 326 -2.10 0.04 -5.99
CA ARG A 326 -0.64 -0.09 -6.26
C ARG A 326 -0.19 -1.55 -6.32
N MET A 327 -0.80 -2.44 -5.57
CA MET A 327 -0.52 -3.88 -5.71
C MET A 327 -0.83 -4.39 -7.12
N LEU A 328 -1.91 -3.93 -7.75
CA LEU A 328 -2.26 -4.27 -9.13
C LEU A 328 -1.26 -3.69 -10.12
N ASP A 329 -0.90 -2.42 -9.98
CA ASP A 329 0.06 -1.76 -10.87
C ASP A 329 1.45 -2.40 -10.79
N THR A 330 1.90 -2.68 -9.56
CA THR A 330 3.19 -3.36 -9.33
C THR A 330 3.18 -4.77 -9.89
N THR A 331 2.04 -5.48 -9.84
CA THR A 331 1.89 -6.81 -10.45
C THR A 331 2.15 -6.76 -11.95
N VAL A 332 1.52 -5.84 -12.65
CA VAL A 332 1.69 -5.67 -14.11
C VAL A 332 3.14 -5.27 -14.44
N ALA A 333 3.69 -4.30 -13.73
CA ALA A 333 5.07 -3.85 -13.93
C ALA A 333 6.09 -4.98 -13.69
N PHE A 334 5.89 -5.76 -12.62
CA PHE A 334 6.81 -6.84 -12.26
C PHE A 334 6.80 -8.00 -13.26
N MET A 335 5.63 -8.31 -13.82
CA MET A 335 5.53 -9.36 -14.84
C MET A 335 6.06 -8.91 -16.20
N ASN A 336 6.07 -7.62 -16.49
CA ASN A 336 6.59 -7.04 -17.74
C ASN A 336 8.05 -6.55 -17.63
N ALA A 337 8.70 -6.74 -16.47
CA ALA A 337 10.08 -6.35 -16.25
C ALA A 337 11.02 -7.13 -17.20
N LYS A 338 12.04 -6.41 -17.73
CA LYS A 338 13.04 -6.93 -18.68
C LYS A 338 14.31 -7.41 -17.99
#